data_1abe843d203e27ec48b7e4b5dfbce26a
#
_entry.id   1abe843d203e27ec48b7e4b5dfbce26a
#
_cell.length_a   1.000
_cell.length_b   1.000
_cell.length_c   1.000
_cell.angle_alpha   90.00
_cell.angle_beta   90.00
_cell.angle_gamma   90.00
#
_symmetry.space_group_name_H-M   'P 1'
#
loop_
_entity.id
_entity.type
_entity.pdbx_description
1 polymer ?
#
loop_
_entity_poly.entity_id
_entity_poly.type
_entity_poly.pdbx_seq_one_letter_code
_entity_poly.pdbx_strand_id
1 'polypeptide(L)'
;MYVKIGDEIAFHPGECLEEFVESCRMTPYQLASKIDMDVDYVQGLIDGSQSVTKEFAKTMADHYGFADHGQFWLNLQETFDKKVGDRDV
;
A
#
# COMPACT_ATOMS: atom_id res chain seq x y z
N MET A 1 -7.07 -0.63 7.02
CA MET A 1 -7.11 0.69 7.70
C MET A 1 -7.74 1.75 6.82
N TYR A 2 -8.55 2.61 7.39
CA TYR A 2 -9.18 3.69 6.63
C TYR A 2 -9.36 4.92 7.52
N VAL A 3 -9.52 6.07 6.88
CA VAL A 3 -9.79 7.34 7.55
C VAL A 3 -11.13 7.86 7.04
N LYS A 4 -12.03 8.16 7.95
CA LYS A 4 -13.34 8.71 7.58
C LYS A 4 -13.24 10.24 7.46
N ILE A 5 -13.66 10.76 6.32
CA ILE A 5 -13.62 12.19 6.02
C ILE A 5 -15.02 12.63 5.61
N GLY A 6 -15.76 13.22 6.59
CA GLY A 6 -17.16 13.55 6.36
C GLY A 6 -17.96 12.30 5.99
N ASP A 7 -18.57 12.31 4.80
CA ASP A 7 -19.30 11.16 4.27
C ASP A 7 -18.43 10.24 3.41
N GLU A 8 -17.16 10.58 3.25
CA GLU A 8 -16.23 9.79 2.45
C GLU A 8 -15.29 8.98 3.34
N ILE A 9 -14.76 7.90 2.77
CA ILE A 9 -13.76 7.06 3.42
C ILE A 9 -12.53 7.04 2.55
N ALA A 10 -11.38 7.36 3.14
CA ALA A 10 -10.09 7.28 2.46
C ALA A 10 -9.39 6.01 2.92
N PHE A 11 -9.16 5.08 2.01
CA PHE A 11 -8.47 3.82 2.32
C PHE A 11 -6.97 3.98 2.08
N HIS A 12 -6.16 3.68 3.10
CA HIS A 12 -4.71 3.65 2.94
C HIS A 12 -4.34 2.46 2.05
N PRO A 13 -3.32 2.59 1.19
CA PRO A 13 -2.86 1.47 0.36
C PRO A 13 -2.54 0.19 1.15
N GLY A 14 -2.17 0.33 2.42
CA GLY A 14 -1.92 -0.81 3.30
C GLY A 14 -3.12 -1.75 3.45
N GLU A 15 -4.32 -1.23 3.33
CA GLU A 15 -5.55 -2.03 3.34
C GLU A 15 -5.56 -3.03 2.18
N CYS A 16 -5.26 -2.55 0.98
CA CYS A 16 -5.14 -3.39 -0.20
C CYS A 16 -3.98 -4.37 -0.09
N LEU A 17 -2.87 -3.92 0.48
CA LEU A 17 -1.70 -4.78 0.67
C LEU A 17 -2.01 -5.91 1.64
N GLU A 18 -2.74 -5.63 2.72
CA GLU A 18 -3.15 -6.64 3.67
C GLU A 18 -4.03 -7.70 2.99
N GLU A 19 -5.00 -7.27 2.19
CA GLU A 19 -5.84 -8.19 1.44
C GLU A 19 -5.02 -9.01 0.44
N PHE A 20 -4.04 -8.38 -0.20
CA PHE A 20 -3.16 -9.06 -1.14
C PHE A 20 -2.39 -10.19 -0.49
N VAL A 21 -1.74 -9.91 0.66
CA VAL A 21 -0.96 -10.96 1.34
C VAL A 21 -1.85 -12.07 1.87
N GLU A 22 -3.04 -11.74 2.35
CA GLU A 22 -4.00 -12.74 2.80
C GLU A 22 -4.46 -13.63 1.65
N SER A 23 -4.72 -13.03 0.48
CA SER A 23 -5.12 -13.77 -0.72
C SER A 23 -4.03 -14.74 -1.16
N CYS A 24 -2.78 -14.35 -0.99
CA CYS A 24 -1.64 -15.18 -1.35
C CYS A 24 -1.24 -16.15 -0.23
N ARG A 25 -1.96 -16.10 0.89
CA ARG A 25 -1.65 -16.92 2.07
C ARG A 25 -0.23 -16.68 2.58
N MET A 26 0.16 -15.42 2.60
CA MET A 26 1.47 -14.98 3.09
C MET A 26 1.31 -14.14 4.34
N THR A 27 2.44 -14.00 5.05
CA THR A 27 2.56 -13.01 6.12
C THR A 27 3.32 -11.80 5.57
N PRO A 28 3.27 -10.63 6.24
CA PRO A 28 4.10 -9.50 5.85
C PRO A 28 5.60 -9.83 5.81
N TYR A 29 6.05 -10.69 6.70
CA TYR A 29 7.45 -11.16 6.72
C TYR A 29 7.81 -11.89 5.43
N GLN A 30 6.91 -12.77 4.99
CA GLN A 30 7.13 -13.54 3.77
C GLN A 30 7.14 -12.62 2.55
N LEU A 31 6.25 -11.65 2.50
CA LEU A 31 6.23 -10.68 1.39
C LEU A 31 7.53 -9.90 1.36
N ALA A 32 7.95 -9.33 2.50
CA ALA A 32 9.18 -8.56 2.57
C ALA A 32 10.38 -9.36 2.08
N SER A 33 10.45 -10.63 2.46
CA SER A 33 11.52 -11.52 2.01
C SER A 33 11.47 -11.75 0.49
N LYS A 34 10.28 -11.94 -0.05
CA LYS A 34 10.10 -12.19 -1.48
C LYS A 34 10.49 -11.01 -2.35
N ILE A 35 10.18 -9.80 -1.90
CA ILE A 35 10.49 -8.59 -2.65
C ILE A 35 11.79 -7.92 -2.20
N ASP A 36 12.50 -8.57 -1.28
CA ASP A 36 13.80 -8.10 -0.78
C ASP A 36 13.72 -6.67 -0.21
N MET A 37 12.71 -6.43 0.60
CA MET A 37 12.52 -5.15 1.27
C MET A 37 12.48 -5.33 2.79
N ASP A 38 12.68 -4.22 3.51
CA ASP A 38 12.66 -4.22 4.97
C ASP A 38 11.26 -4.61 5.48
N VAL A 39 11.21 -5.58 6.39
CA VAL A 39 9.94 -6.04 6.95
C VAL A 39 9.24 -4.92 7.74
N ASP A 40 10.00 -4.06 8.40
CA ASP A 40 9.42 -2.94 9.16
C ASP A 40 8.71 -1.97 8.22
N TYR A 41 9.26 -1.76 7.02
CA TYR A 41 8.61 -0.93 6.02
C TYR A 41 7.31 -1.56 5.53
N VAL A 42 7.34 -2.85 5.20
CA VAL A 42 6.15 -3.57 4.71
C VAL A 42 5.07 -3.59 5.80
N GLN A 43 5.44 -3.87 7.04
CA GLN A 43 4.52 -3.84 8.16
C GLN A 43 3.94 -2.44 8.36
N GLY A 44 4.78 -1.41 8.21
CA GLY A 44 4.35 -0.02 8.30
C GLY A 44 3.35 0.36 7.21
N LEU A 45 3.51 -0.18 6.01
CA LEU A 45 2.52 0.02 4.94
C LEU A 45 1.17 -0.54 5.35
N ILE A 46 1.15 -1.73 5.92
CA ILE A 46 -0.09 -2.38 6.36
C ILE A 46 -0.74 -1.62 7.51
N ASP A 47 0.07 -1.14 8.44
CA ASP A 47 -0.41 -0.37 9.60
C ASP A 47 -0.84 1.05 9.24
N GLY A 48 -0.45 1.53 8.08
CA GLY A 48 -0.75 2.89 7.65
C GLY A 48 0.26 3.93 8.09
N SER A 49 1.38 3.52 8.69
CA SER A 49 2.43 4.44 9.15
C SER A 49 3.46 4.77 8.08
N GLN A 50 3.49 4.01 6.98
CA GLN A 50 4.39 4.23 5.87
C GLN A 50 3.59 4.50 4.59
N SER A 51 4.24 5.14 3.63
CA SER A 51 3.63 5.45 2.33
C SER A 51 4.23 4.59 1.24
N VAL A 52 3.43 4.34 0.19
CA VAL A 52 3.92 3.64 -1.00
C VAL A 52 4.94 4.51 -1.71
N THR A 53 6.10 3.94 -2.01
CA THR A 53 7.15 4.60 -2.77
C THR A 53 7.18 4.03 -4.19
N LYS A 54 7.86 4.74 -5.09
CA LYS A 54 8.06 4.24 -6.45
C LYS A 54 8.84 2.93 -6.45
N GLU A 55 9.80 2.81 -5.52
CA GLU A 55 10.59 1.59 -5.38
C GLU A 55 9.71 0.40 -5.00
N PHE A 56 8.82 0.58 -4.02
CA PHE A 56 7.90 -0.48 -3.61
C PHE A 56 6.98 -0.87 -4.78
N ALA A 57 6.40 0.12 -5.44
CA ALA A 57 5.48 -0.11 -6.55
C ALA A 57 6.17 -0.87 -7.69
N LYS A 58 7.38 -0.46 -8.05
CA LYS A 58 8.15 -1.13 -9.10
C LYS A 58 8.51 -2.55 -8.70
N THR A 59 8.96 -2.73 -7.46
CA THR A 59 9.36 -4.04 -6.96
C THR A 59 8.18 -5.01 -6.97
N MET A 60 7.01 -4.55 -6.54
CA MET A 60 5.80 -5.36 -6.58
C MET A 60 5.43 -5.75 -8.02
N ALA A 61 5.55 -4.80 -8.95
CA ALA A 61 5.27 -5.08 -10.35
C ALA A 61 6.24 -6.10 -10.94
N ASP A 62 7.52 -5.98 -10.58
CA ASP A 62 8.54 -6.90 -11.07
C ASP A 62 8.34 -8.33 -10.56
N HIS A 63 7.92 -8.47 -9.30
CA HIS A 63 7.72 -9.79 -8.70
C HIS A 63 6.38 -10.42 -9.04
N TYR A 64 5.33 -9.64 -9.20
CA TYR A 64 3.97 -10.15 -9.36
C TYR A 64 3.34 -9.79 -10.70
N GLY A 65 4.07 -9.10 -11.57
CA GLY A 65 3.63 -8.86 -12.94
C GLY A 65 2.42 -7.97 -13.11
N PHE A 66 2.30 -6.93 -12.29
CA PHE A 66 1.21 -5.97 -12.46
C PHE A 66 1.34 -5.26 -13.82
N ALA A 67 0.26 -5.26 -14.59
CA ALA A 67 0.27 -4.77 -15.97
C ALA A 67 0.62 -3.29 -16.10
N ASP A 68 0.37 -2.50 -15.07
CA ASP A 68 0.61 -1.06 -15.07
C ASP A 68 1.95 -0.66 -14.43
N HIS A 69 2.86 -1.60 -14.29
CA HIS A 69 4.20 -1.40 -13.72
C HIS A 69 4.16 -0.84 -12.29
N GLY A 70 3.11 -1.18 -11.54
CA GLY A 70 2.98 -0.75 -10.15
C GLY A 70 2.27 0.59 -9.97
N GLN A 71 1.80 1.22 -11.04
CA GLN A 71 1.11 2.49 -10.96
C GLN A 71 -0.13 2.41 -10.06
N PHE A 72 -0.76 1.24 -10.02
CA PHE A 72 -1.90 0.98 -9.13
C PHE A 72 -1.60 1.38 -7.68
N TRP A 73 -0.44 0.96 -7.16
CA TRP A 73 -0.05 1.26 -5.79
C TRP A 73 0.18 2.75 -5.56
N LEU A 74 0.82 3.40 -6.55
CA LEU A 74 1.07 4.83 -6.48
C LEU A 74 -0.23 5.62 -6.55
N ASN A 75 -1.17 5.19 -7.37
CA ASN A 75 -2.48 5.84 -7.48
C ASN A 75 -3.26 5.72 -6.18
N LEU A 76 -3.20 4.58 -5.51
CA LEU A 76 -3.85 4.41 -4.21
C LEU A 76 -3.28 5.39 -3.18
N GLN A 77 -1.97 5.53 -3.15
CA GLN A 77 -1.31 6.45 -2.22
C GLN A 77 -1.69 7.90 -2.52
N GLU A 78 -1.65 8.28 -3.78
CA GLU A 78 -2.01 9.63 -4.19
C GLU A 78 -3.45 9.97 -3.82
N THR A 79 -4.38 9.05 -4.07
CA THR A 79 -5.79 9.24 -3.74
C THR A 79 -5.98 9.39 -2.24
N PHE A 80 -5.31 8.56 -1.44
CA PHE A 80 -5.38 8.65 0.00
C PHE A 80 -4.85 10.00 0.51
N ASP A 81 -3.66 10.38 0.04
CA ASP A 81 -3.02 11.64 0.45
C ASP A 81 -3.89 12.83 0.11
N LYS A 82 -4.49 12.83 -1.06
CA LYS A 82 -5.36 13.91 -1.51
C LYS A 82 -6.60 14.04 -0.64
N LYS A 83 -7.25 12.92 -0.34
CA LYS A 83 -8.46 12.94 0.48
C LYS A 83 -8.18 13.35 1.91
N VAL A 84 -7.09 12.85 2.50
CA VAL A 84 -6.70 13.22 3.85
C VAL A 84 -6.25 14.67 3.92
N GLY A 85 -5.53 15.14 2.90
CA GLY A 85 -5.10 16.54 2.82
C GLY A 85 -6.26 17.51 2.72
N ASP A 86 -7.28 17.17 1.95
CA ASP A 86 -8.48 18.01 1.78
C ASP A 86 -9.22 18.23 3.10
N ARG A 87 -9.08 17.32 4.03
CA ARG A 87 -9.74 17.39 5.32
C ARG A 87 -9.21 18.51 6.21
N ASP A 88 -7.94 18.86 6.04
CA ASP A 88 -7.24 19.83 6.88
C ASP A 88 -7.49 21.29 6.50
N VAL A 89 -8.29 21.53 5.50
CA VAL A 89 -8.58 22.88 5.00
C VAL A 89 -9.62 23.58 5.86
#